data_2caccc3af2b1e8b56168f7ff33ce224a
#
_entry.id   2caccc3af2b1e8b56168f7ff33ce224a
#
_cell.length_a   1.000
_cell.length_b   1.000
_cell.length_c   1.000
_cell.angle_alpha   90.00
_cell.angle_beta   90.00
_cell.angle_gamma   90.00
#
_symmetry.space_group_name_H-M   'P 1'
#
loop_
_entity.id
_entity.type
_entity.pdbx_description
1 polymer ?
#
loop_
_entity_poly.entity_id
_entity_poly.type
_entity_poly.pdbx_seq_one_letter_code
_entity_poly.pdbx_strand_id
1 'polypeptide(L)'
;MSAPIIWILIPFVAGVLILFLLQERISSFVGGVVSMLLALTALIFPIDTALLIGSVSIKISSTVQFFGRSFALNTADGPLLAIIYGLATLWFFGTQASGTANRFVSLGLMIVALLTASIAVEPFLFAALLIDMAAMLVIPLLVPLHQRPGQGIVRFLIQQTLAMPFVLFSGWMLAGVEASPGDIGNTIQAGTMLSLGFAFLLAIFPLYSWIPMLTEEASPYATGFLLWALPTFTIIFLLNFLDRYTWLRSTPQLSNAIQFAGVLMVASGGLFASQQKHIGRMMGYASIV
;
A
#
# COMPACT_ATOMS: atom_id res chain seq x y z
N MET A 1 -21.33 6.06 -13.33
CA MET A 1 -19.99 5.44 -13.23
C MET A 1 -19.80 4.97 -11.81
N SER A 2 -19.01 3.92 -11.55
CA SER A 2 -18.75 3.49 -10.17
C SER A 2 -17.40 4.01 -9.66
N ALA A 3 -17.31 4.31 -8.37
CA ALA A 3 -16.11 4.80 -7.71
C ALA A 3 -14.89 3.89 -7.94
N PRO A 4 -14.96 2.54 -7.77
CA PRO A 4 -13.82 1.68 -8.03
C PRO A 4 -13.32 1.73 -9.50
N ILE A 5 -14.19 1.97 -10.47
CA ILE A 5 -13.75 2.14 -11.86
C ILE A 5 -12.89 3.39 -11.99
N ILE A 6 -13.29 4.50 -11.36
CA ILE A 6 -12.58 5.78 -11.47
C ILE A 6 -11.23 5.72 -10.77
N TRP A 7 -11.16 5.24 -9.51
CA TRP A 7 -9.95 5.31 -8.69
C TRP A 7 -9.10 4.03 -8.69
N ILE A 8 -9.55 2.93 -9.32
CA ILE A 8 -8.78 1.69 -9.44
C ILE A 8 -8.52 1.36 -10.91
N LEU A 9 -9.57 1.20 -11.71
CA LEU A 9 -9.42 0.73 -13.08
C LEU A 9 -8.78 1.77 -14.00
N ILE A 10 -9.22 3.02 -13.95
CA ILE A 10 -8.68 4.09 -14.81
C ILE A 10 -7.18 4.29 -14.58
N PRO A 11 -6.66 4.49 -13.34
CA PRO A 11 -5.22 4.68 -13.14
C PRO A 11 -4.42 3.41 -13.46
N PHE A 12 -4.95 2.21 -13.24
CA PHE A 12 -4.29 0.97 -13.63
C PHE A 12 -4.14 0.87 -15.16
N VAL A 13 -5.22 1.08 -15.90
CA VAL A 13 -5.20 1.05 -17.38
C VAL A 13 -4.34 2.18 -17.93
N ALA A 14 -4.42 3.39 -17.36
CA ALA A 14 -3.56 4.50 -17.73
C ALA A 14 -2.08 4.15 -17.53
N GLY A 15 -1.72 3.51 -16.40
CA GLY A 15 -0.36 3.02 -16.17
C GLY A 15 0.10 2.03 -17.22
N VAL A 16 -0.74 1.07 -17.61
CA VAL A 16 -0.45 0.11 -18.68
C VAL A 16 -0.28 0.82 -20.03
N LEU A 17 -1.18 1.75 -20.39
CA LEU A 17 -1.09 2.50 -21.64
C LEU A 17 0.18 3.37 -21.69
N ILE A 18 0.52 4.05 -20.60
CA ILE A 18 1.75 4.84 -20.52
C ILE A 18 2.97 3.95 -20.72
N LEU A 19 2.99 2.75 -20.15
CA LEU A 19 4.12 1.81 -20.26
C LEU A 19 4.44 1.43 -21.71
N PHE A 20 3.41 1.26 -22.55
CA PHE A 20 3.56 0.78 -23.93
C PHE A 20 3.56 1.87 -24.98
N LEU A 21 2.88 3.00 -24.75
CA LEU A 21 2.59 3.98 -25.79
C LEU A 21 3.39 5.29 -25.67
N LEU A 22 3.91 5.65 -24.49
CA LEU A 22 4.46 6.99 -24.27
C LEU A 22 5.96 6.99 -24.07
N GLN A 23 6.59 8.04 -24.61
CA GLN A 23 7.98 8.39 -24.34
C GLN A 23 8.12 8.97 -22.91
N GLU A 24 9.30 8.85 -22.33
CA GLU A 24 9.61 9.19 -20.94
C GLU A 24 9.16 10.58 -20.49
N ARG A 25 9.49 11.61 -21.25
CA ARG A 25 9.15 12.99 -20.87
C ARG A 25 7.65 13.23 -20.82
N ILE A 26 6.91 12.60 -21.73
CA ILE A 26 5.45 12.74 -21.81
C ILE A 26 4.79 11.90 -20.72
N SER A 27 5.36 10.74 -20.36
CA SER A 27 4.81 9.84 -19.34
C SER A 27 4.70 10.51 -17.97
N SER A 28 5.73 11.26 -17.56
CA SER A 28 5.72 11.99 -16.28
C SER A 28 4.62 13.06 -16.23
N PHE A 29 4.48 13.83 -17.31
CA PHE A 29 3.43 14.84 -17.38
C PHE A 29 2.03 14.21 -17.39
N VAL A 30 1.80 13.21 -18.26
CA VAL A 30 0.50 12.54 -18.37
C VAL A 30 0.12 11.84 -17.07
N GLY A 31 1.04 11.09 -16.46
CA GLY A 31 0.78 10.40 -15.19
C GLY A 31 0.51 11.38 -14.04
N GLY A 32 1.26 12.48 -13.97
CA GLY A 32 1.01 13.55 -13.02
C GLY A 32 -0.35 14.20 -13.20
N VAL A 33 -0.74 14.51 -14.45
CA VAL A 33 -2.07 15.09 -14.76
C VAL A 33 -3.19 14.11 -14.45
N VAL A 34 -3.05 12.82 -14.79
CA VAL A 34 -4.06 11.79 -14.47
C VAL A 34 -4.25 11.69 -12.96
N SER A 35 -3.16 11.62 -12.18
CA SER A 35 -3.26 11.56 -10.72
C SER A 35 -3.86 12.83 -10.12
N MET A 36 -3.49 14.00 -10.64
CA MET A 36 -4.07 15.28 -10.21
C MET A 36 -5.57 15.33 -10.47
N LEU A 37 -6.02 14.91 -11.65
CA LEU A 37 -7.45 14.84 -11.97
C LEU A 37 -8.19 13.88 -11.04
N LEU A 38 -7.59 12.71 -10.72
CA LEU A 38 -8.16 11.76 -9.78
C LEU A 38 -8.24 12.32 -8.35
N ALA A 39 -7.25 13.09 -7.91
CA ALA A 39 -7.28 13.76 -6.62
C ALA A 39 -8.39 14.84 -6.58
N LEU A 40 -8.48 15.67 -7.61
CA LEU A 40 -9.51 16.70 -7.72
C LEU A 40 -10.92 16.10 -7.80
N THR A 41 -11.11 15.04 -8.57
CA THR A 41 -12.41 14.36 -8.63
C THR A 41 -12.80 13.76 -7.29
N ALA A 42 -11.86 13.25 -6.48
CA ALA A 42 -12.13 12.74 -5.14
C ALA A 42 -12.56 13.84 -4.15
N LEU A 43 -12.08 15.08 -4.35
CA LEU A 43 -12.47 16.23 -3.52
C LEU A 43 -13.83 16.82 -3.93
N ILE A 44 -14.11 16.85 -5.23
CA ILE A 44 -15.28 17.58 -5.78
C ILE A 44 -16.51 16.68 -5.82
N PHE A 45 -16.34 15.40 -6.17
CA PHE A 45 -17.46 14.49 -6.40
C PHE A 45 -17.64 13.51 -5.23
N PRO A 46 -18.59 13.76 -4.33
CA PRO A 46 -18.86 12.81 -3.26
C PRO A 46 -19.44 11.51 -3.83
N ILE A 47 -18.99 10.38 -3.27
CA ILE A 47 -19.43 9.04 -3.66
C ILE A 47 -20.86 8.82 -3.11
N ASP A 48 -21.71 8.11 -3.85
CA ASP A 48 -23.12 7.79 -3.53
C ASP A 48 -24.10 8.95 -3.41
N THR A 49 -23.67 10.16 -3.57
CA THR A 49 -24.58 11.31 -3.60
C THR A 49 -24.79 11.79 -5.04
N ALA A 50 -26.03 12.15 -5.36
CA ALA A 50 -26.33 12.72 -6.66
C ALA A 50 -25.98 14.21 -6.68
N LEU A 51 -25.02 14.61 -7.51
CA LEU A 51 -24.74 16.01 -7.81
C LEU A 51 -25.62 16.45 -8.96
N LEU A 52 -26.42 17.49 -8.72
CA LEU A 52 -27.23 18.15 -9.74
C LEU A 52 -26.39 19.27 -10.35
N ILE A 53 -25.93 19.07 -11.58
CA ILE A 53 -25.26 20.12 -12.38
C ILE A 53 -26.23 20.51 -13.50
N GLY A 54 -27.01 21.56 -13.25
CA GLY A 54 -28.10 21.99 -14.14
C GLY A 54 -29.21 20.95 -14.22
N SER A 55 -29.48 20.40 -15.40
CA SER A 55 -30.50 19.38 -15.66
C SER A 55 -29.97 17.93 -15.59
N VAL A 56 -28.67 17.75 -15.37
CA VAL A 56 -28.03 16.42 -15.35
C VAL A 56 -27.71 16.00 -13.91
N SER A 57 -28.22 14.85 -13.48
CA SER A 57 -27.85 14.24 -12.21
C SER A 57 -26.72 13.24 -12.44
N ILE A 58 -25.54 13.51 -11.86
CA ILE A 58 -24.41 12.60 -11.89
C ILE A 58 -24.34 11.90 -10.54
N LYS A 59 -24.50 10.57 -10.55
CA LYS A 59 -24.31 9.72 -9.38
C LYS A 59 -23.14 8.78 -9.62
N ILE A 60 -22.18 8.77 -8.70
CA ILE A 60 -21.08 7.82 -8.66
C ILE A 60 -21.49 6.72 -7.67
N SER A 61 -21.72 5.48 -8.15
CA SER A 61 -22.04 4.35 -7.28
C SER A 61 -20.81 3.89 -6.50
N SER A 62 -21.01 3.49 -5.24
CA SER A 62 -19.93 3.04 -4.35
C SER A 62 -19.31 1.70 -4.75
N THR A 63 -20.06 0.83 -5.43
CA THR A 63 -19.65 -0.56 -5.62
C THR A 63 -19.50 -0.96 -7.08
N VAL A 64 -18.60 -1.91 -7.33
CA VAL A 64 -18.47 -2.66 -8.60
C VAL A 64 -18.09 -4.10 -8.31
N GLN A 65 -18.59 -5.03 -9.11
CA GLN A 65 -18.19 -6.43 -9.05
C GLN A 65 -17.23 -6.74 -10.19
N PHE A 66 -16.09 -7.34 -9.85
CA PHE A 66 -15.06 -7.74 -10.80
C PHE A 66 -14.45 -9.08 -10.38
N PHE A 67 -14.37 -10.06 -11.30
CA PHE A 67 -13.91 -11.43 -11.03
C PHE A 67 -14.57 -12.10 -9.82
N GLY A 68 -15.87 -11.90 -9.62
CA GLY A 68 -16.61 -12.48 -8.50
C GLY A 68 -16.28 -11.86 -7.13
N ARG A 69 -15.60 -10.72 -7.10
CA ARG A 69 -15.30 -9.92 -5.91
C ARG A 69 -15.97 -8.57 -6.02
N SER A 70 -16.44 -8.05 -4.90
CA SER A 70 -16.95 -6.68 -4.82
C SER A 70 -15.84 -5.74 -4.40
N PHE A 71 -15.83 -4.57 -5.01
CA PHE A 71 -14.99 -3.45 -4.61
C PHE A 71 -15.92 -2.32 -4.20
N ALA A 72 -15.76 -1.81 -2.99
CA ALA A 72 -16.60 -0.77 -2.43
C ALA A 72 -15.72 0.40 -1.96
N LEU A 73 -16.09 1.61 -2.38
CA LEU A 73 -15.51 2.85 -1.89
C LEU A 73 -16.65 3.74 -1.43
N ASN A 74 -16.58 4.19 -0.19
CA ASN A 74 -17.63 4.98 0.45
C ASN A 74 -17.32 6.48 0.39
N THR A 75 -18.28 7.31 0.73
CA THR A 75 -18.11 8.76 0.80
C THR A 75 -16.98 9.17 1.76
N ALA A 76 -16.81 8.42 2.84
CA ALA A 76 -15.73 8.64 3.81
C ALA A 76 -14.33 8.45 3.24
N ASP A 77 -14.18 7.69 2.16
CA ASP A 77 -12.88 7.42 1.52
C ASP A 77 -12.42 8.56 0.60
N GLY A 78 -13.31 9.49 0.24
CA GLY A 78 -13.00 10.60 -0.66
C GLY A 78 -11.77 11.42 -0.26
N PRO A 79 -11.68 11.94 0.98
CA PRO A 79 -10.50 12.68 1.43
C PRO A 79 -9.21 11.84 1.41
N LEU A 80 -9.30 10.55 1.75
CA LEU A 80 -8.17 9.63 1.69
C LEU A 80 -7.68 9.44 0.25
N LEU A 81 -8.60 9.20 -0.69
CA LEU A 81 -8.28 9.09 -2.12
C LEU A 81 -7.64 10.36 -2.66
N ALA A 82 -8.15 11.53 -2.25
CA ALA A 82 -7.59 12.82 -2.64
C ALA A 82 -6.14 13.00 -2.17
N ILE A 83 -5.84 12.61 -0.93
CA ILE A 83 -4.47 12.64 -0.39
C ILE A 83 -3.57 11.65 -1.13
N ILE A 84 -4.01 10.43 -1.34
CA ILE A 84 -3.24 9.39 -2.04
C ILE A 84 -2.86 9.85 -3.44
N TYR A 85 -3.84 10.25 -4.24
CA TYR A 85 -3.58 10.69 -5.62
C TYR A 85 -2.90 12.06 -5.68
N GLY A 86 -3.13 12.93 -4.71
CA GLY A 86 -2.41 14.20 -4.56
C GLY A 86 -0.91 13.99 -4.31
N LEU A 87 -0.55 13.10 -3.39
CA LEU A 87 0.85 12.72 -3.15
C LEU A 87 1.45 11.97 -4.35
N ALA A 88 0.72 11.07 -4.98
CA ALA A 88 1.15 10.42 -6.22
C ALA A 88 1.44 11.43 -7.34
N THR A 89 0.66 12.51 -7.43
CA THR A 89 0.89 13.61 -8.38
C THR A 89 2.27 14.25 -8.16
N LEU A 90 2.63 14.54 -6.91
CA LEU A 90 3.95 15.10 -6.57
C LEU A 90 5.08 14.15 -6.95
N TRP A 91 4.92 12.85 -6.67
CA TRP A 91 5.89 11.82 -7.07
C TRP A 91 6.05 11.75 -8.60
N PHE A 92 4.96 11.80 -9.37
CA PHE A 92 5.04 11.66 -10.82
C PHE A 92 5.59 12.90 -11.52
N PHE A 93 5.24 14.10 -11.09
CA PHE A 93 5.87 15.31 -11.61
C PHE A 93 7.35 15.44 -11.21
N GLY A 94 7.71 15.03 -9.98
CA GLY A 94 9.09 15.05 -9.49
C GLY A 94 10.03 14.08 -10.21
N THR A 95 9.51 13.11 -10.95
CA THR A 95 10.30 12.13 -11.71
C THR A 95 11.27 12.79 -12.69
N GLN A 96 10.87 13.90 -13.32
CA GLN A 96 11.73 14.63 -14.27
C GLN A 96 12.95 15.25 -13.58
N ALA A 97 12.76 15.78 -12.36
CA ALA A 97 13.84 16.38 -11.60
C ALA A 97 14.81 15.35 -11.02
N SER A 98 14.31 14.16 -10.71
CA SER A 98 15.11 13.07 -10.10
C SER A 98 15.93 12.27 -11.11
N GLY A 99 15.66 12.40 -12.41
CA GLY A 99 16.29 11.58 -13.46
C GLY A 99 16.03 10.08 -13.34
N THR A 100 14.90 9.70 -12.70
CA THR A 100 14.53 8.30 -12.51
C THR A 100 14.08 7.65 -13.82
N ALA A 101 14.30 6.33 -13.92
CA ALA A 101 14.08 5.54 -15.14
C ALA A 101 12.64 5.61 -15.68
N ASN A 102 12.53 5.40 -16.99
CA ASN A 102 11.38 5.53 -17.88
C ASN A 102 10.07 4.93 -17.42
N ARG A 103 10.12 3.90 -16.56
CA ARG A 103 8.95 3.11 -16.17
C ARG A 103 8.38 3.51 -14.82
N PHE A 104 8.99 4.48 -14.15
CA PHE A 104 8.58 4.86 -12.79
C PHE A 104 7.11 5.28 -12.73
N VAL A 105 6.67 6.15 -13.62
CA VAL A 105 5.31 6.70 -13.61
C VAL A 105 4.27 5.65 -13.95
N SER A 106 4.52 4.84 -14.98
CA SER A 106 3.61 3.78 -15.40
C SER A 106 3.43 2.72 -14.32
N LEU A 107 4.54 2.19 -13.79
CA LEU A 107 4.51 1.22 -12.69
C LEU A 107 3.97 1.84 -11.41
N GLY A 108 4.34 3.08 -11.10
CA GLY A 108 3.83 3.80 -9.94
C GLY A 108 2.31 3.97 -9.95
N LEU A 109 1.72 4.34 -11.10
CA LEU A 109 0.26 4.40 -11.25
C LEU A 109 -0.41 3.04 -11.02
N MET A 110 0.17 1.97 -11.58
CA MET A 110 -0.36 0.61 -11.39
C MET A 110 -0.26 0.18 -9.92
N ILE A 111 0.85 0.48 -9.25
CA ILE A 111 1.05 0.20 -7.83
C ILE A 111 0.03 0.95 -6.97
N VAL A 112 -0.13 2.27 -7.18
CA VAL A 112 -1.12 3.07 -6.43
C VAL A 112 -2.53 2.55 -6.68
N ALA A 113 -2.87 2.16 -7.91
CA ALA A 113 -4.17 1.60 -8.25
C ALA A 113 -4.44 0.26 -7.52
N LEU A 114 -3.45 -0.67 -7.47
CA LEU A 114 -3.58 -1.94 -6.74
C LEU A 114 -3.68 -1.71 -5.23
N LEU A 115 -2.90 -0.78 -4.70
CA LEU A 115 -2.97 -0.42 -3.28
C LEU A 115 -4.31 0.25 -2.95
N THR A 116 -4.86 1.09 -3.83
CA THR A 116 -6.23 1.62 -3.68
C THR A 116 -7.27 0.50 -3.76
N ALA A 117 -7.08 -0.48 -4.64
CA ALA A 117 -7.92 -1.66 -4.72
C ALA A 117 -7.89 -2.48 -3.40
N SER A 118 -6.75 -2.52 -2.70
CA SER A 118 -6.63 -3.22 -1.42
C SER A 118 -7.48 -2.61 -0.31
N ILE A 119 -7.74 -1.30 -0.37
CA ILE A 119 -8.67 -0.64 0.57
C ILE A 119 -10.13 -0.98 0.25
N ALA A 120 -10.44 -1.13 -1.04
CA ALA A 120 -11.81 -1.25 -1.54
C ALA A 120 -12.34 -2.68 -1.63
N VAL A 121 -11.47 -3.70 -1.59
CA VAL A 121 -11.85 -5.09 -1.86
C VAL A 121 -12.69 -5.71 -0.75
N GLU A 122 -13.76 -6.40 -1.14
CA GLU A 122 -14.61 -7.20 -0.25
C GLU A 122 -14.68 -8.66 -0.76
N PRO A 123 -14.45 -9.66 0.10
CA PRO A 123 -13.99 -9.59 1.50
C PRO A 123 -12.58 -9.00 1.63
N PHE A 124 -12.40 -8.15 2.64
CA PHE A 124 -11.17 -7.37 2.86
C PHE A 124 -9.88 -8.20 3.02
N LEU A 125 -9.97 -9.50 3.29
CA LEU A 125 -8.83 -10.44 3.34
C LEU A 125 -8.04 -10.49 2.04
N PHE A 126 -8.71 -10.28 0.91
CA PHE A 126 -8.04 -10.23 -0.40
C PHE A 126 -7.16 -8.99 -0.59
N ALA A 127 -7.22 -8.03 0.33
CA ALA A 127 -6.31 -6.89 0.35
C ALA A 127 -4.84 -7.33 0.45
N ALA A 128 -4.53 -8.37 1.24
CA ALA A 128 -3.17 -8.91 1.35
C ALA A 128 -2.62 -9.37 -0.01
N LEU A 129 -3.46 -10.02 -0.84
CA LEU A 129 -3.07 -10.45 -2.18
C LEU A 129 -2.80 -9.25 -3.10
N LEU A 130 -3.63 -8.20 -3.03
CA LEU A 130 -3.44 -6.99 -3.84
C LEU A 130 -2.19 -6.20 -3.42
N ILE A 131 -1.88 -6.17 -2.13
CA ILE A 131 -0.63 -5.59 -1.61
C ILE A 131 0.58 -6.39 -2.12
N ASP A 132 0.51 -7.73 -2.11
CA ASP A 132 1.58 -8.60 -2.63
C ASP A 132 1.77 -8.41 -4.15
N MET A 133 0.68 -8.30 -4.92
CA MET A 133 0.76 -7.95 -6.35
C MET A 133 1.41 -6.58 -6.57
N ALA A 134 1.09 -5.59 -5.75
CA ALA A 134 1.73 -4.28 -5.81
C ALA A 134 3.24 -4.39 -5.47
N ALA A 135 3.61 -5.17 -4.46
CA ALA A 135 5.01 -5.42 -4.09
C ALA A 135 5.79 -6.11 -5.22
N MET A 136 5.17 -7.03 -5.97
CA MET A 136 5.79 -7.63 -7.16
C MET A 136 6.04 -6.60 -8.27
N LEU A 137 5.11 -5.64 -8.48
CA LEU A 137 5.31 -4.56 -9.44
C LEU A 137 6.38 -3.54 -9.02
N VAL A 138 6.73 -3.49 -7.75
CA VAL A 138 7.83 -2.64 -7.27
C VAL A 138 9.20 -3.16 -7.75
N ILE A 139 9.37 -4.46 -8.00
CA ILE A 139 10.66 -5.03 -8.42
C ILE A 139 11.19 -4.38 -9.69
N PRO A 140 10.44 -4.36 -10.82
CA PRO A 140 10.92 -3.70 -12.03
C PRO A 140 11.07 -2.17 -11.90
N LEU A 141 10.51 -1.57 -10.86
CA LEU A 141 10.70 -0.16 -10.54
C LEU A 141 12.03 0.09 -9.81
N LEU A 142 12.47 -0.86 -8.97
CA LEU A 142 13.69 -0.77 -8.18
C LEU A 142 14.92 -1.28 -8.92
N VAL A 143 14.76 -2.28 -9.80
CA VAL A 143 15.87 -2.92 -10.52
C VAL A 143 16.05 -2.27 -11.88
N PRO A 144 17.22 -1.68 -12.18
CA PRO A 144 17.52 -1.21 -13.53
C PRO A 144 17.52 -2.36 -14.54
N LEU A 145 17.15 -2.04 -15.77
CA LEU A 145 17.18 -2.99 -16.88
C LEU A 145 18.55 -3.66 -17.01
N HIS A 146 18.57 -4.98 -17.21
CA HIS A 146 19.77 -5.80 -17.38
C HIS A 146 20.68 -5.92 -16.14
N GLN A 147 20.22 -5.48 -14.97
CA GLN A 147 20.92 -5.73 -13.70
C GLN A 147 20.23 -6.83 -12.90
N ARG A 148 21.01 -7.52 -12.07
CA ARG A 148 20.46 -8.50 -11.12
C ARG A 148 19.91 -7.75 -9.89
N PRO A 149 18.79 -8.20 -9.31
CA PRO A 149 18.28 -7.62 -8.07
C PRO A 149 19.31 -7.82 -6.95
N GLY A 150 19.52 -6.78 -6.16
CA GLY A 150 20.35 -6.83 -4.98
C GLY A 150 19.71 -7.64 -3.85
N GLN A 151 20.47 -7.91 -2.80
CA GLN A 151 19.98 -8.70 -1.66
C GLN A 151 18.86 -8.01 -0.89
N GLY A 152 18.86 -6.68 -0.81
CA GLY A 152 17.80 -5.90 -0.17
C GLY A 152 16.46 -6.07 -0.87
N ILE A 153 16.47 -6.03 -2.21
CA ILE A 153 15.28 -6.23 -3.04
C ILE A 153 14.74 -7.67 -2.90
N VAL A 154 15.62 -8.67 -2.91
CA VAL A 154 15.22 -10.08 -2.73
C VAL A 154 14.61 -10.30 -1.34
N ARG A 155 15.22 -9.77 -0.29
CA ARG A 155 14.69 -9.86 1.08
C ARG A 155 13.34 -9.15 1.22
N PHE A 156 13.20 -7.97 0.62
CA PHE A 156 11.93 -7.25 0.54
C PHE A 156 10.84 -8.14 -0.04
N LEU A 157 11.09 -8.73 -1.23
CA LEU A 157 10.12 -9.60 -1.89
C LEU A 157 9.75 -10.81 -1.02
N ILE A 158 10.74 -11.51 -0.49
CA ILE A 158 10.50 -12.69 0.36
C ILE A 158 9.61 -12.32 1.56
N GLN A 159 9.86 -11.20 2.21
CA GLN A 159 9.08 -10.80 3.39
C GLN A 159 7.67 -10.37 3.04
N GLN A 160 7.48 -9.61 1.95
CA GLN A 160 6.15 -9.19 1.51
C GLN A 160 5.31 -10.40 1.08
N THR A 161 5.87 -11.30 0.27
CA THR A 161 5.16 -12.52 -0.17
C THR A 161 4.88 -13.47 1.00
N LEU A 162 5.79 -13.58 1.98
CA LEU A 162 5.58 -14.41 3.16
C LEU A 162 4.46 -13.87 4.06
N ALA A 163 4.23 -12.57 4.09
CA ALA A 163 3.16 -11.96 4.85
C ALA A 163 1.76 -12.42 4.40
N MET A 164 1.56 -12.57 3.09
CA MET A 164 0.27 -12.90 2.49
C MET A 164 -0.37 -14.17 3.08
N PRO A 165 0.30 -15.35 3.12
CA PRO A 165 -0.31 -16.55 3.68
C PRO A 165 -0.66 -16.42 5.16
N PHE A 166 0.14 -15.70 5.96
CA PHE A 166 -0.19 -15.46 7.37
C PHE A 166 -1.46 -14.65 7.54
N VAL A 167 -1.64 -13.58 6.74
CA VAL A 167 -2.85 -12.76 6.79
C VAL A 167 -4.07 -13.53 6.29
N LEU A 168 -3.97 -14.26 5.19
CA LEU A 168 -5.07 -15.06 4.65
C LEU A 168 -5.48 -16.18 5.62
N PHE A 169 -4.51 -16.87 6.21
CA PHE A 169 -4.77 -17.94 7.15
C PHE A 169 -5.39 -17.42 8.45
N SER A 170 -4.92 -16.28 8.97
CA SER A 170 -5.52 -15.64 10.13
C SER A 170 -6.99 -15.28 9.86
N GLY A 171 -7.31 -14.77 8.69
CA GLY A 171 -8.67 -14.44 8.32
C GLY A 171 -9.60 -15.66 8.22
N TRP A 172 -9.08 -16.79 7.73
CA TRP A 172 -9.82 -18.04 7.74
C TRP A 172 -10.09 -18.53 9.17
N MET A 173 -9.10 -18.44 10.06
CA MET A 173 -9.27 -18.77 11.49
C MET A 173 -10.25 -17.82 12.18
N LEU A 174 -10.23 -16.52 11.88
CA LEU A 174 -11.15 -15.53 12.45
C LEU A 174 -12.60 -15.79 12.06
N ALA A 175 -12.85 -16.26 10.83
CA ALA A 175 -14.18 -16.71 10.43
C ALA A 175 -14.66 -17.91 11.29
N GLY A 176 -13.74 -18.80 11.67
CA GLY A 176 -14.04 -19.89 12.63
C GLY A 176 -14.33 -19.38 14.04
N VAL A 177 -13.64 -18.36 14.51
CA VAL A 177 -13.88 -17.72 15.82
C VAL A 177 -15.25 -17.03 15.85
N GLU A 178 -15.65 -16.35 14.77
CA GLU A 178 -17.01 -15.77 14.66
C GLU A 178 -18.10 -16.85 14.74
N ALA A 179 -17.86 -18.05 14.19
CA ALA A 179 -18.78 -19.18 14.26
C ALA A 179 -18.82 -19.86 15.65
N SER A 180 -17.73 -19.77 16.42
CA SER A 180 -17.58 -20.39 17.74
C SER A 180 -16.88 -19.46 18.74
N PRO A 181 -17.57 -18.43 19.26
CA PRO A 181 -16.95 -17.36 20.07
C PRO A 181 -16.33 -17.81 21.42
N GLY A 182 -16.56 -19.05 21.84
CA GLY A 182 -16.05 -19.62 23.11
C GLY A 182 -14.66 -20.28 23.00
N ASP A 183 -14.10 -20.41 21.81
CA ASP A 183 -12.81 -21.08 21.60
C ASP A 183 -11.64 -20.10 21.71
N ILE A 184 -11.12 -19.97 22.94
CA ILE A 184 -9.97 -19.10 23.25
C ILE A 184 -8.70 -19.55 22.49
N GLY A 185 -8.54 -20.85 22.26
CA GLY A 185 -7.39 -21.41 21.55
C GLY A 185 -7.29 -20.88 20.10
N ASN A 186 -8.38 -20.94 19.36
CA ASN A 186 -8.46 -20.44 18.00
C ASN A 186 -8.27 -18.91 17.93
N THR A 187 -8.79 -18.19 18.92
CA THR A 187 -8.62 -16.73 19.02
C THR A 187 -7.15 -16.32 19.16
N ILE A 188 -6.42 -16.99 20.06
CA ILE A 188 -4.98 -16.71 20.27
C ILE A 188 -4.16 -17.07 19.02
N GLN A 189 -4.45 -18.21 18.40
CA GLN A 189 -3.74 -18.63 17.18
C GLN A 189 -4.00 -17.66 16.02
N ALA A 190 -5.24 -17.24 15.81
CA ALA A 190 -5.61 -16.26 14.78
C ALA A 190 -4.90 -14.92 15.01
N GLY A 191 -4.90 -14.42 16.25
CA GLY A 191 -4.20 -13.20 16.63
C GLY A 191 -2.69 -13.28 16.42
N THR A 192 -2.08 -14.43 16.72
CA THR A 192 -0.63 -14.66 16.50
C THR A 192 -0.28 -14.66 15.03
N MET A 193 -1.06 -15.36 14.19
CA MET A 193 -0.85 -15.39 12.73
C MET A 193 -1.02 -14.01 12.11
N LEU A 194 -2.05 -13.28 12.56
CA LEU A 194 -2.27 -11.91 12.13
C LEU A 194 -1.09 -10.99 12.49
N SER A 195 -0.63 -11.08 13.72
CA SER A 195 0.51 -10.28 14.20
C SER A 195 1.78 -10.57 13.40
N LEU A 196 2.04 -11.83 13.07
CA LEU A 196 3.17 -12.22 12.21
C LEU A 196 3.01 -11.68 10.79
N GLY A 197 1.83 -11.78 10.19
CA GLY A 197 1.56 -11.23 8.87
C GLY A 197 1.83 -9.72 8.79
N PHE A 198 1.30 -8.96 9.74
CA PHE A 198 1.56 -7.52 9.80
C PHE A 198 3.00 -7.18 10.20
N ALA A 199 3.68 -8.02 11.01
CA ALA A 199 5.09 -7.84 11.31
C ALA A 199 5.96 -7.92 10.05
N PHE A 200 5.64 -8.83 9.12
CA PHE A 200 6.29 -8.90 7.81
C PHE A 200 5.95 -7.70 6.92
N LEU A 201 4.66 -7.35 6.79
CA LEU A 201 4.21 -6.25 5.93
C LEU A 201 4.77 -4.89 6.36
N LEU A 202 4.77 -4.60 7.67
CA LEU A 202 5.24 -3.34 8.26
C LEU A 202 6.72 -3.37 8.62
N ALA A 203 7.42 -4.47 8.32
CA ALA A 203 8.84 -4.63 8.67
C ALA A 203 9.13 -4.33 10.15
N ILE A 204 8.32 -4.89 11.05
CA ILE A 204 8.51 -4.72 12.50
C ILE A 204 9.80 -5.41 12.95
N PHE A 205 10.46 -4.89 13.98
CA PHE A 205 11.66 -5.51 14.55
C PHE A 205 11.46 -7.03 14.83
N PRO A 206 12.37 -7.90 14.40
CA PRO A 206 13.66 -7.68 13.72
C PRO A 206 13.60 -7.73 12.17
N LEU A 207 12.41 -7.68 11.57
CA LEU A 207 12.17 -7.97 10.15
C LEU A 207 12.50 -6.78 9.21
N TYR A 208 12.84 -5.62 9.72
CA TYR A 208 13.15 -4.42 8.92
C TYR A 208 14.51 -4.45 8.19
N SER A 209 15.30 -5.51 8.34
CA SER A 209 16.67 -5.58 7.81
C SER A 209 16.80 -5.33 6.30
N TRP A 210 15.73 -5.53 5.54
CA TRP A 210 15.70 -5.26 4.10
C TRP A 210 15.68 -3.77 3.77
N ILE A 211 15.10 -2.91 4.63
CA ILE A 211 14.95 -1.47 4.37
C ILE A 211 16.31 -0.79 4.18
N PRO A 212 17.28 -0.87 5.12
CA PRO A 212 18.58 -0.22 4.94
C PRO A 212 19.41 -0.83 3.81
N MET A 213 19.22 -2.10 3.48
CA MET A 213 19.86 -2.72 2.32
C MET A 213 19.26 -2.21 1.01
N LEU A 214 17.93 -2.11 0.96
CA LEU A 214 17.21 -1.60 -0.19
C LEU A 214 17.58 -0.13 -0.49
N THR A 215 17.64 0.71 0.55
CA THR A 215 17.99 2.14 0.41
C THR A 215 19.44 2.37 0.00
N GLU A 216 20.33 1.39 0.17
CA GLU A 216 21.69 1.41 -0.35
C GLU A 216 21.75 0.98 -1.83
N GLU A 217 20.96 -0.04 -2.22
CA GLU A 217 21.04 -0.70 -3.52
C GLU A 217 20.20 0.01 -4.61
N ALA A 218 19.07 0.58 -4.25
CA ALA A 218 18.12 1.15 -5.20
C ALA A 218 18.19 2.68 -5.27
N SER A 219 17.58 3.26 -6.31
CA SER A 219 17.54 4.71 -6.44
C SER A 219 16.77 5.34 -5.25
N PRO A 220 17.27 6.42 -4.64
CA PRO A 220 16.63 7.05 -3.48
C PRO A 220 15.18 7.48 -3.76
N TYR A 221 14.91 7.92 -4.98
CA TYR A 221 13.57 8.35 -5.39
C TYR A 221 12.57 7.20 -5.43
N ALA A 222 12.93 6.09 -6.08
CA ALA A 222 12.06 4.90 -6.15
C ALA A 222 11.86 4.26 -4.76
N THR A 223 12.92 4.24 -3.95
CA THR A 223 12.86 3.72 -2.58
C THR A 223 11.98 4.61 -1.69
N GLY A 224 12.10 5.93 -1.80
CA GLY A 224 11.24 6.86 -1.07
C GLY A 224 9.76 6.70 -1.42
N PHE A 225 9.45 6.54 -2.71
CA PHE A 225 8.09 6.22 -3.16
C PHE A 225 7.56 4.92 -2.55
N LEU A 226 8.37 3.86 -2.55
CA LEU A 226 8.02 2.57 -1.96
C LEU A 226 7.75 2.67 -0.46
N LEU A 227 8.66 3.32 0.28
CA LEU A 227 8.57 3.49 1.73
C LEU A 227 7.42 4.43 2.16
N TRP A 228 6.95 5.29 1.24
CA TRP A 228 5.70 6.01 1.43
C TRP A 228 4.49 5.12 1.13
N ALA A 229 4.44 4.49 -0.05
CA ALA A 229 3.23 3.83 -0.52
C ALA A 229 2.90 2.57 0.31
N LEU A 230 3.79 1.57 0.36
CA LEU A 230 3.46 0.28 1.00
C LEU A 230 3.11 0.40 2.49
N PRO A 231 3.88 1.08 3.35
CA PRO A 231 3.52 1.19 4.76
C PRO A 231 2.21 1.93 4.99
N THR A 232 1.94 3.01 4.22
CA THR A 232 0.69 3.77 4.35
C THR A 232 -0.52 2.88 4.11
N PHE A 233 -0.55 2.16 3.00
CA PHE A 233 -1.67 1.28 2.67
C PHE A 233 -1.76 0.06 3.60
N THR A 234 -0.62 -0.45 4.06
CA THR A 234 -0.58 -1.55 5.04
C THR A 234 -1.15 -1.12 6.40
N ILE A 235 -0.86 0.11 6.84
CA ILE A 235 -1.43 0.67 8.08
C ILE A 235 -2.95 0.84 7.93
N ILE A 236 -3.43 1.36 6.80
CA ILE A 236 -4.87 1.47 6.53
C ILE A 236 -5.51 0.08 6.56
N PHE A 237 -4.89 -0.90 5.95
CA PHE A 237 -5.36 -2.28 5.96
C PHE A 237 -5.40 -2.86 7.39
N LEU A 238 -4.40 -2.59 8.22
CA LEU A 238 -4.38 -2.97 9.64
C LEU A 238 -5.53 -2.31 10.41
N LEU A 239 -5.77 -1.02 10.19
CA LEU A 239 -6.86 -0.30 10.83
C LEU A 239 -8.23 -0.89 10.44
N ASN A 240 -8.46 -1.19 9.17
CA ASN A 240 -9.65 -1.86 8.69
C ASN A 240 -9.85 -3.23 9.36
N PHE A 241 -8.75 -3.97 9.60
CA PHE A 241 -8.77 -5.22 10.34
C PHE A 241 -9.23 -5.02 11.80
N LEU A 242 -8.67 -4.01 12.48
CA LEU A 242 -9.01 -3.69 13.86
C LEU A 242 -10.45 -3.18 14.01
N ASP A 243 -10.96 -2.46 13.01
CA ASP A 243 -12.33 -1.98 13.02
C ASP A 243 -13.34 -3.11 12.72
N ARG A 244 -12.96 -4.07 11.88
CA ARG A 244 -13.78 -5.26 11.62
C ARG A 244 -13.88 -6.19 12.83
N TYR A 245 -12.75 -6.40 13.54
CA TYR A 245 -12.66 -7.26 14.71
C TYR A 245 -12.44 -6.41 15.97
N THR A 246 -13.52 -5.77 16.45
CA THR A 246 -13.49 -4.84 17.59
C THR A 246 -12.94 -5.45 18.88
N TRP A 247 -13.15 -6.76 19.09
CA TRP A 247 -12.60 -7.51 20.22
C TRP A 247 -11.06 -7.55 20.20
N LEU A 248 -10.46 -7.61 19.00
CA LEU A 248 -9.01 -7.58 18.84
C LEU A 248 -8.45 -6.22 19.26
N ARG A 249 -9.13 -5.13 18.86
CA ARG A 249 -8.77 -3.76 19.23
C ARG A 249 -8.84 -3.52 20.74
N SER A 250 -9.82 -4.14 21.42
CA SER A 250 -9.99 -4.01 22.87
C SER A 250 -9.04 -4.89 23.69
N THR A 251 -8.22 -5.72 23.06
CA THR A 251 -7.30 -6.64 23.72
C THR A 251 -6.04 -5.89 24.21
N PRO A 252 -5.79 -5.77 25.53
CA PRO A 252 -4.63 -5.03 26.03
C PRO A 252 -3.28 -5.59 25.56
N GLN A 253 -3.21 -6.89 25.32
CA GLN A 253 -2.00 -7.57 24.85
C GLN A 253 -1.56 -7.06 23.47
N LEU A 254 -2.50 -6.81 22.56
CA LEU A 254 -2.18 -6.26 21.24
C LEU A 254 -1.67 -4.82 21.35
N SER A 255 -2.34 -3.99 22.13
CA SER A 255 -1.91 -2.60 22.37
C SER A 255 -0.49 -2.53 22.94
N ASN A 256 -0.22 -3.34 23.97
CA ASN A 256 1.11 -3.41 24.59
C ASN A 256 2.18 -3.94 23.62
N ALA A 257 1.83 -4.93 22.78
CA ALA A 257 2.75 -5.48 21.78
C ALA A 257 3.11 -4.43 20.70
N ILE A 258 2.13 -3.67 20.22
CA ILE A 258 2.34 -2.60 19.23
C ILE A 258 3.22 -1.48 19.84
N GLN A 259 2.93 -1.06 21.09
CA GLN A 259 3.74 -0.05 21.79
C GLN A 259 5.18 -0.52 21.98
N PHE A 260 5.38 -1.74 22.45
CA PHE A 260 6.70 -2.33 22.65
C PHE A 260 7.48 -2.44 21.34
N ALA A 261 6.83 -2.91 20.28
CA ALA A 261 7.42 -2.97 18.93
C ALA A 261 7.83 -1.59 18.43
N GLY A 262 6.97 -0.57 18.62
CA GLY A 262 7.29 0.82 18.26
C GLY A 262 8.52 1.36 19.01
N VAL A 263 8.60 1.14 20.33
CA VAL A 263 9.78 1.54 21.12
C VAL A 263 11.04 0.83 20.63
N LEU A 264 10.97 -0.47 20.35
CA LEU A 264 12.11 -1.22 19.80
C LEU A 264 12.54 -0.70 18.43
N MET A 265 11.59 -0.36 17.55
CA MET A 265 11.89 0.20 16.23
C MET A 265 12.58 1.55 16.33
N VAL A 266 12.06 2.46 17.16
CA VAL A 266 12.67 3.78 17.39
C VAL A 266 14.08 3.63 17.98
N ALA A 267 14.25 2.81 19.01
CA ALA A 267 15.54 2.61 19.68
C ALA A 267 16.57 1.97 18.74
N SER A 268 16.19 0.87 18.07
CA SER A 268 17.13 0.16 17.16
C SER A 268 17.39 0.93 15.88
N GLY A 269 16.37 1.53 15.26
CA GLY A 269 16.50 2.34 14.06
C GLY A 269 17.39 3.57 14.31
N GLY A 270 17.15 4.32 15.37
CA GLY A 270 17.98 5.47 15.76
C GLY A 270 19.43 5.10 16.09
N LEU A 271 19.63 4.02 16.87
CA LEU A 271 20.96 3.52 17.21
C LEU A 271 21.74 3.09 15.97
N PHE A 272 21.14 2.28 15.11
CA PHE A 272 21.80 1.81 13.90
C PHE A 272 21.99 2.92 12.87
N ALA A 273 21.07 3.87 12.73
CA ALA A 273 21.24 5.04 11.87
C ALA A 273 22.50 5.85 12.26
N SER A 274 22.71 6.09 13.55
CA SER A 274 23.85 6.87 14.05
C SER A 274 25.21 6.21 13.79
N GLN A 275 25.26 4.89 13.60
CA GLN A 275 26.49 4.13 13.37
C GLN A 275 26.81 3.93 11.87
N GLN A 276 25.89 4.29 10.96
CA GLN A 276 26.10 4.07 9.54
C GLN A 276 27.00 5.14 8.91
N LYS A 277 27.93 4.68 8.07
CA LYS A 277 28.77 5.56 7.24
C LYS A 277 28.18 5.84 5.87
N HIS A 278 27.32 4.95 5.38
CA HIS A 278 26.68 5.07 4.07
C HIS A 278 25.35 5.80 4.20
N ILE A 279 25.19 6.92 3.48
CA ILE A 279 24.00 7.79 3.56
C ILE A 279 22.72 7.01 3.26
N GLY A 280 22.70 6.16 2.24
CA GLY A 280 21.54 5.34 1.88
C GLY A 280 21.08 4.46 3.06
N ARG A 281 22.01 3.71 3.69
CA ARG A 281 21.68 2.89 4.88
C ARG A 281 21.20 3.73 6.05
N MET A 282 21.85 4.87 6.28
CA MET A 282 21.45 5.80 7.35
C MET A 282 20.00 6.26 7.15
N MET A 283 19.63 6.67 5.93
CA MET A 283 18.26 7.06 5.60
C MET A 283 17.28 5.89 5.74
N GLY A 284 17.70 4.67 5.36
CA GLY A 284 16.90 3.47 5.56
C GLY A 284 16.60 3.20 7.04
N TYR A 285 17.57 3.30 7.92
CA TYR A 285 17.34 3.17 9.35
C TYR A 285 16.52 4.33 9.92
N ALA A 286 16.74 5.55 9.44
CA ALA A 286 15.94 6.70 9.84
C ALA A 286 14.46 6.59 9.43
N SER A 287 14.16 5.91 8.33
CA SER A 287 12.77 5.69 7.89
C SER A 287 12.02 4.65 8.73
N ILE A 288 12.71 3.88 9.58
CA ILE A 288 12.12 2.89 10.50
C ILE A 288 11.64 3.59 11.79
N VAL A 289 12.27 4.70 12.17
CA VAL A 289 11.96 5.51 13.37
C VAL A 289 10.69 6.33 13.19
#